data_ec9c4d51a252fc290a94802375d93dcc
#
_entry.id   ec9c4d51a252fc290a94802375d93dcc
#
_cell.length_a   1.000
_cell.length_b   1.000
_cell.length_c   1.000
_cell.angle_alpha   90.00
_cell.angle_beta   90.00
_cell.angle_gamma   90.00
#
_symmetry.space_group_name_H-M   'P 1'
#
loop_
_entity.id
_entity.type
_entity.pdbx_description
1 polymer ?
#
loop_
_entity_poly.entity_id
_entity_poly.type
_entity_poly.pdbx_seq_one_letter_code
_entity_poly.pdbx_strand_id
1 'polypeptide(L)'
;MAVKIRLQRHGKKGKPFYWIVAADSRAKRDGKYLQKLGVYNPNLNPARVEVNVEEALKWLQKGAIPTNTARTLLSYRGVMLKHHLNRGVLKGALKQEKADEQFQAWLKEKDSKINAKQEKISKEINKSKA
;
A
#
# COMPACT_ATOMS: atom_id res chain seq x y z
N MET A 1 4.04 -15.91 17.93
CA MET A 1 3.48 -16.20 16.61
C MET A 1 3.83 -15.09 15.63
N ALA A 2 4.32 -15.45 14.46
CA ALA A 2 4.68 -14.47 13.46
C ALA A 2 3.44 -14.07 12.64
N VAL A 3 3.19 -12.76 12.55
CA VAL A 3 2.16 -12.20 11.69
C VAL A 3 2.84 -11.61 10.46
N LYS A 4 2.29 -11.89 9.28
CA LYS A 4 2.80 -11.33 8.02
C LYS A 4 1.72 -10.53 7.33
N ILE A 5 2.14 -9.44 6.67
CA ILE A 5 1.29 -8.69 5.75
C ILE A 5 1.57 -9.27 4.37
N ARG A 6 0.57 -9.84 3.75
CA ARG A 6 0.72 -10.55 2.48
C ARG A 6 -0.51 -10.39 1.61
N LEU A 7 -0.40 -10.85 0.36
CA LEU A 7 -1.50 -10.80 -0.60
C LEU A 7 -2.26 -12.12 -0.61
N GLN A 8 -3.59 -12.01 -0.69
CA GLN A 8 -4.47 -13.15 -1.01
C GLN A 8 -5.02 -12.94 -2.41
N ARG A 9 -5.08 -14.02 -3.18
CA ARG A 9 -5.65 -13.97 -4.52
C ARG A 9 -7.17 -14.12 -4.47
N HIS A 10 -7.86 -13.23 -5.18
CA HIS A 10 -9.31 -13.27 -5.41
C HIS A 10 -9.57 -13.02 -6.89
N GLY A 11 -10.84 -13.02 -7.28
CA GLY A 11 -11.23 -12.76 -8.66
C GLY A 11 -11.41 -14.02 -9.48
N LYS A 12 -11.46 -13.84 -10.80
CA LYS A 12 -11.72 -14.91 -11.77
C LYS A 12 -10.41 -15.40 -12.39
N LYS A 13 -10.46 -16.58 -13.02
CA LYS A 13 -9.37 -17.10 -13.83
C LYS A 13 -9.05 -16.08 -14.94
N GLY A 14 -7.79 -15.67 -15.06
CA GLY A 14 -7.35 -14.67 -16.03
C GLY A 14 -7.54 -13.22 -15.62
N LYS A 15 -8.31 -12.92 -14.55
CA LYS A 15 -8.49 -11.57 -14.01
C LYS A 15 -8.34 -11.58 -12.50
N PRO A 16 -7.14 -11.83 -11.98
CA PRO A 16 -6.93 -11.84 -10.53
C PRO A 16 -6.97 -10.44 -9.95
N PHE A 17 -7.48 -10.31 -8.73
CA PHE A 17 -7.20 -9.17 -7.89
C PHE A 17 -6.80 -9.70 -6.51
N TYR A 18 -6.20 -8.85 -5.71
CA TYR A 18 -5.59 -9.27 -4.46
C TYR A 18 -6.08 -8.43 -3.29
N TRP A 19 -6.27 -9.08 -2.15
CA TRP A 19 -6.46 -8.41 -0.88
C TRP A 19 -5.12 -8.35 -0.15
N ILE A 20 -4.81 -7.19 0.40
CA ILE A 20 -3.67 -7.02 1.29
C ILE A 20 -4.17 -7.33 2.69
N VAL A 21 -3.64 -8.38 3.32
CA VAL A 21 -4.14 -8.86 4.61
C VAL A 21 -3.01 -9.07 5.60
N ALA A 22 -3.34 -8.90 6.89
CA ALA A 22 -2.51 -9.35 7.99
C ALA A 22 -2.96 -10.76 8.36
N ALA A 23 -2.06 -11.73 8.33
CA ALA A 23 -2.38 -13.12 8.59
C ALA A 23 -1.24 -13.82 9.32
N ASP A 24 -1.58 -14.89 10.06
CA ASP A 24 -0.57 -15.75 10.67
C ASP A 24 0.27 -16.38 9.55
N SER A 25 1.58 -16.41 9.76
CA SER A 25 2.53 -16.98 8.78
C SER A 25 2.25 -18.45 8.46
N ARG A 26 1.58 -19.15 9.36
CA ARG A 26 1.21 -20.58 9.20
C ARG A 26 -0.07 -20.77 8.38
N ALA A 27 -0.90 -19.73 8.23
CA ALA A 27 -2.15 -19.83 7.49
C ALA A 27 -1.89 -19.96 5.98
N LYS A 28 -2.78 -20.66 5.27
CA LYS A 28 -2.72 -20.77 3.81
C LYS A 28 -2.85 -19.38 3.18
N ARG A 29 -2.24 -19.20 2.00
CA ARG A 29 -2.25 -17.91 1.30
C ARG A 29 -3.66 -17.33 1.16
N ASP A 30 -4.61 -18.12 0.67
CA ASP A 30 -5.99 -17.68 0.42
C ASP A 30 -6.96 -18.13 1.52
N GLY A 31 -6.41 -18.49 2.68
CA GLY A 31 -7.19 -18.96 3.82
C GLY A 31 -7.54 -17.86 4.81
N LYS A 32 -7.62 -18.25 6.06
CA LYS A 32 -8.02 -17.37 7.15
C LYS A 32 -7.00 -16.24 7.38
N TYR A 33 -7.48 -15.03 7.54
CA TYR A 33 -6.68 -13.86 7.83
C TYR A 33 -7.18 -13.17 9.11
N LEU A 34 -6.32 -12.33 9.69
CA LEU A 34 -6.66 -11.58 10.91
C LEU A 34 -7.39 -10.28 10.57
N GLN A 35 -6.92 -9.55 9.55
CA GLN A 35 -7.52 -8.30 9.11
C GLN A 35 -7.20 -8.02 7.65
N LYS A 36 -8.19 -7.53 6.92
CA LYS A 36 -8.01 -7.02 5.56
C LYS A 36 -7.55 -5.56 5.65
N LEU A 37 -6.41 -5.25 5.03
CA LEU A 37 -5.82 -3.91 5.06
C LEU A 37 -6.08 -3.12 3.79
N GLY A 38 -6.31 -3.79 2.67
CA GLY A 38 -6.54 -3.10 1.41
C GLY A 38 -6.73 -4.03 0.24
N VAL A 39 -6.73 -3.45 -0.95
CA VAL A 39 -6.96 -4.16 -2.21
C VAL A 39 -5.92 -3.72 -3.25
N TYR A 40 -5.44 -4.66 -4.04
CA TYR A 40 -4.59 -4.40 -5.19
C TYR A 40 -5.25 -4.98 -6.44
N ASN A 41 -5.54 -4.13 -7.43
CA ASN A 41 -6.10 -4.54 -8.71
C ASN A 41 -5.13 -4.21 -9.84
N PRO A 42 -4.38 -5.21 -10.35
CA PRO A 42 -3.42 -4.99 -11.42
C PRO A 42 -4.06 -4.90 -12.81
N ASN A 43 -5.35 -5.22 -12.93
CA ASN A 43 -6.05 -5.24 -14.23
C ASN A 43 -6.34 -3.85 -14.77
N LEU A 44 -6.25 -2.82 -13.94
CA LEU A 44 -6.45 -1.43 -14.32
C LEU A 44 -5.13 -0.78 -14.72
N ASN A 45 -5.20 0.25 -15.55
CA ASN A 45 -4.02 1.04 -15.92
C ASN A 45 -4.30 2.52 -15.64
N PRO A 46 -3.65 3.15 -14.63
CA PRO A 46 -2.68 2.53 -13.72
C PRO A 46 -3.32 1.54 -12.76
N ALA A 47 -2.54 0.58 -12.25
CA ALA A 47 -3.01 -0.38 -11.27
C ALA A 47 -3.57 0.33 -10.03
N ARG A 48 -4.70 -0.18 -9.53
CA ARG A 48 -5.35 0.40 -8.36
C ARG A 48 -4.82 -0.24 -7.08
N VAL A 49 -4.32 0.60 -6.17
CA VAL A 49 -3.87 0.18 -4.85
C VAL A 49 -4.61 1.01 -3.81
N GLU A 50 -5.40 0.35 -2.98
CA GLU A 50 -6.08 0.99 -1.86
C GLU A 50 -5.61 0.32 -0.58
N VAL A 51 -5.15 1.11 0.39
CA VAL A 51 -4.66 0.61 1.67
C VAL A 51 -5.18 1.50 2.79
N ASN A 52 -5.67 0.87 3.87
CA ASN A 52 -5.94 1.57 5.11
C ASN A 52 -4.60 1.79 5.82
N VAL A 53 -4.05 2.99 5.67
CA VAL A 53 -2.71 3.34 6.16
C VAL A 53 -2.60 3.17 7.67
N GLU A 54 -3.60 3.61 8.42
CA GLU A 54 -3.57 3.57 9.87
C GLU A 54 -3.58 2.13 10.41
N GLU A 55 -4.44 1.27 9.86
CA GLU A 55 -4.49 -0.14 10.26
C GLU A 55 -3.21 -0.89 9.88
N ALA A 56 -2.67 -0.62 8.71
CA ALA A 56 -1.39 -1.19 8.28
C ALA A 56 -0.25 -0.76 9.22
N LEU A 57 -0.23 0.51 9.62
CA LEU A 57 0.75 1.02 10.58
C LEU A 57 0.66 0.32 11.93
N LYS A 58 -0.55 0.09 12.43
CA LYS A 58 -0.75 -0.63 13.69
C LYS A 58 -0.13 -2.02 13.65
N TRP A 59 -0.34 -2.75 12.54
CA TRP A 59 0.25 -4.08 12.38
C TRP A 59 1.78 -4.03 12.30
N LEU A 60 2.33 -3.05 11.57
CA LEU A 60 3.79 -2.87 11.49
C LEU A 60 4.39 -2.53 12.85
N GLN A 61 3.71 -1.70 13.65
CA GLN A 61 4.15 -1.36 15.00
C GLN A 61 4.14 -2.57 15.93
N LYS A 62 3.23 -3.51 15.70
CA LYS A 62 3.15 -4.77 16.44
C LYS A 62 4.17 -5.81 15.99
N GLY A 63 4.95 -5.50 14.98
CA GLY A 63 6.00 -6.38 14.48
C GLY A 63 5.61 -7.27 13.31
N ALA A 64 4.47 -7.00 12.65
CA ALA A 64 4.10 -7.73 11.44
C ALA A 64 5.12 -7.49 10.34
N ILE A 65 5.50 -8.55 9.63
CA ILE A 65 6.52 -8.50 8.57
C ILE A 65 5.83 -8.57 7.21
N PRO A 66 5.97 -7.52 6.36
CA PRO A 66 5.41 -7.57 5.01
C PRO A 66 6.23 -8.45 4.10
N THR A 67 5.57 -9.18 3.19
CA THR A 67 6.26 -9.86 2.10
C THR A 67 6.83 -8.81 1.13
N ASN A 68 7.76 -9.20 0.25
CA ASN A 68 8.38 -8.25 -0.68
C ASN A 68 7.35 -7.52 -1.54
N THR A 69 6.37 -8.22 -2.09
CA THR A 69 5.31 -7.62 -2.90
C THR A 69 4.42 -6.70 -2.06
N ALA A 70 3.99 -7.16 -0.88
CA ALA A 70 3.17 -6.34 0.03
C ALA A 70 3.92 -5.08 0.45
N ARG A 71 5.21 -5.19 0.75
CA ARG A 71 6.05 -4.05 1.11
C ARG A 71 6.09 -3.00 -0.01
N THR A 72 6.23 -3.44 -1.26
CA THR A 72 6.22 -2.54 -2.42
C THR A 72 4.88 -1.80 -2.52
N LEU A 73 3.76 -2.49 -2.36
CA LEU A 73 2.43 -1.88 -2.41
C LEU A 73 2.20 -0.91 -1.25
N LEU A 74 2.64 -1.26 -0.04
CA LEU A 74 2.57 -0.37 1.11
C LEU A 74 3.42 0.87 0.91
N SER A 75 4.62 0.72 0.32
CA SER A 75 5.49 1.85 -0.02
C SER A 75 4.84 2.78 -1.04
N TYR A 76 4.12 2.23 -1.99
CA TYR A 76 3.39 3.01 -2.99
C TYR A 76 2.38 3.96 -2.35
N ARG A 77 1.72 3.56 -1.27
CA ARG A 77 0.76 4.38 -0.52
C ARG A 77 1.38 5.12 0.66
N GLY A 78 2.68 5.05 0.83
CA GLY A 78 3.39 5.80 1.86
C GLY A 78 3.37 5.18 3.25
N VAL A 79 2.84 3.98 3.43
CA VAL A 79 2.76 3.31 4.73
C VAL A 79 4.16 3.09 5.31
N MET A 80 5.09 2.61 4.50
CA MET A 80 6.46 2.35 4.95
C MET A 80 7.18 3.63 5.31
N LEU A 81 6.96 4.71 4.56
CA LEU A 81 7.52 6.03 4.88
C LEU A 81 6.98 6.54 6.21
N LYS A 82 5.67 6.47 6.42
CA LYS A 82 5.05 6.92 7.67
C LYS A 82 5.54 6.09 8.85
N HIS A 83 5.69 4.79 8.68
CA HIS A 83 6.25 3.91 9.71
C HIS A 83 7.68 4.32 10.06
N HIS A 84 8.53 4.59 9.06
CA HIS A 84 9.90 5.06 9.26
C HIS A 84 9.93 6.39 10.01
N LEU A 85 9.10 7.35 9.62
CA LEU A 85 9.01 8.65 10.28
C LEU A 85 8.55 8.53 11.73
N ASN A 86 7.55 7.69 12.00
CA ASN A 86 7.07 7.44 13.36
C ASN A 86 8.15 6.80 14.23
N ARG A 87 8.96 5.90 13.68
CA ARG A 87 10.10 5.33 14.40
C ARG A 87 11.13 6.39 14.74
N GLY A 88 11.37 7.33 13.84
CA GLY A 88 12.25 8.47 14.10
C GLY A 88 11.77 9.35 15.24
N VAL A 89 10.45 9.57 15.30
CA VAL A 89 9.83 10.34 16.42
C VAL A 89 10.00 9.59 17.74
N LEU A 90 9.75 8.29 17.77
CA LEU A 90 9.91 7.48 18.99
C LEU A 90 11.35 7.45 19.50
N LYS A 91 12.32 7.50 18.60
CA LYS A 91 13.75 7.55 18.95
C LYS A 91 14.22 8.94 19.35
N GLY A 92 13.37 9.96 19.24
CA GLY A 92 13.72 11.35 19.53
C GLY A 92 14.54 12.06 18.45
N ALA A 93 14.73 11.42 17.29
CA ALA A 93 15.48 12.00 16.17
C ALA A 93 14.67 13.05 15.40
N LEU A 94 13.35 12.95 15.41
CA LEU A 94 12.44 13.87 14.71
C LEU A 94 11.34 14.34 15.64
N LYS A 95 10.85 15.57 15.42
CA LYS A 95 9.62 16.05 16.05
C LYS A 95 8.42 15.55 15.26
N GLN A 96 7.30 15.28 15.94
CA GLN A 96 6.08 14.80 15.32
C GLN A 96 5.60 15.74 14.19
N GLU A 97 5.68 17.04 14.40
CA GLU A 97 5.29 18.04 13.41
C GLU A 97 6.09 17.92 12.12
N LYS A 98 7.41 17.74 12.22
CA LYS A 98 8.26 17.55 11.04
C LYS A 98 7.97 16.26 10.30
N ALA A 99 7.70 15.18 11.04
CA ALA A 99 7.32 13.90 10.44
C ALA A 99 6.02 14.03 9.65
N ASP A 100 5.02 14.69 10.21
CA ASP A 100 3.73 14.92 9.56
C ASP A 100 3.90 15.81 8.31
N GLU A 101 4.72 16.86 8.38
CA GLU A 101 5.01 17.73 7.23
C GLU A 101 5.67 16.96 6.09
N GLN A 102 6.66 16.14 6.38
CA GLN A 102 7.35 15.34 5.38
C GLN A 102 6.41 14.35 4.72
N PHE A 103 5.54 13.71 5.50
CA PHE A 103 4.56 12.76 4.97
C PHE A 103 3.54 13.46 4.07
N GLN A 104 3.02 14.62 4.47
CA GLN A 104 2.07 15.38 3.66
C GLN A 104 2.70 15.89 2.37
N ALA A 105 3.94 16.36 2.41
CA ALA A 105 4.66 16.78 1.21
C ALA A 105 4.83 15.60 0.24
N TRP A 106 5.19 14.43 0.75
CA TRP A 106 5.33 13.22 -0.07
C TRP A 106 4.00 12.82 -0.73
N LEU A 107 2.89 12.87 0.04
CA LEU A 107 1.56 12.55 -0.49
C LEU A 107 1.16 13.49 -1.62
N LYS A 108 1.39 14.80 -1.48
CA LYS A 108 1.08 15.77 -2.54
C LYS A 108 1.88 15.49 -3.80
N GLU A 109 3.17 15.23 -3.67
CA GLU A 109 4.02 14.86 -4.81
C GLU A 109 3.52 13.60 -5.51
N LYS A 110 3.18 12.58 -4.73
CA LYS A 110 2.71 11.29 -5.25
C LYS A 110 1.38 11.45 -5.99
N ASP A 111 0.43 12.20 -5.41
CA ASP A 111 -0.86 12.45 -6.04
C ASP A 111 -0.69 13.22 -7.36
N SER A 112 0.20 14.22 -7.41
CA SER A 112 0.51 14.94 -8.63
C SER A 112 1.05 14.02 -9.72
N LYS A 113 1.94 13.12 -9.38
CA LYS A 113 2.50 12.13 -10.32
C LYS A 113 1.44 11.17 -10.85
N ILE A 114 0.56 10.69 -9.96
CA ILE A 114 -0.53 9.78 -10.34
C ILE A 114 -1.51 10.48 -11.28
N ASN A 115 -1.90 11.71 -10.95
CA ASN A 115 -2.81 12.50 -11.78
C ASN A 115 -2.23 12.79 -13.16
N ALA A 116 -0.96 13.16 -13.22
CA ALA A 116 -0.26 13.39 -14.49
C ALA A 116 -0.24 12.14 -15.35
N LYS A 117 0.01 10.98 -14.76
CA LYS A 117 -0.01 9.71 -15.46
C LYS A 117 -1.40 9.37 -15.99
N GLN A 118 -2.45 9.58 -15.21
CA GLN A 118 -3.83 9.35 -15.62
C GLN A 118 -4.22 10.25 -16.79
N GLU A 119 -3.87 11.53 -16.73
CA GLU A 119 -4.12 12.48 -17.82
C GLU A 119 -3.42 12.05 -19.12
N LYS A 120 -2.17 11.64 -19.00
CA LYS A 120 -1.39 11.17 -20.15
C LYS A 120 -2.04 9.95 -20.80
N ILE A 121 -2.48 8.99 -20.02
CA ILE A 121 -3.16 7.79 -20.50
C ILE A 121 -4.48 8.16 -21.17
N SER A 122 -5.27 9.06 -20.57
CA SER A 122 -6.53 9.55 -21.17
C SER A 122 -6.32 10.22 -22.50
N LYS A 123 -5.29 11.06 -22.63
CA LYS A 123 -4.93 11.72 -23.90
C LYS A 123 -4.54 10.73 -24.99
N GLU A 124 -3.77 9.70 -24.63
CA GLU A 124 -3.38 8.64 -25.57
C GLU A 124 -4.60 7.85 -26.08
N ILE A 125 -5.54 7.53 -25.18
CA ILE A 125 -6.78 6.84 -25.54
C ILE A 125 -7.61 7.72 -26.47
N ASN A 126 -7.76 9.01 -26.18
CA ASN A 126 -8.52 9.94 -27.02
C ASN A 126 -7.87 10.09 -28.43
N LYS A 127 -6.55 10.12 -28.51
CA LYS A 127 -5.85 10.16 -29.80
C LYS A 127 -6.10 8.91 -30.64
N SER A 128 -6.16 7.74 -30.02
CA SER A 128 -6.39 6.49 -30.74
C SER A 128 -7.84 6.33 -31.21
N LYS A 129 -8.77 7.09 -30.64
CA LYS A 129 -10.18 7.10 -31.04
C LYS A 129 -10.50 8.12 -32.13
N ALA A 130 -9.61 9.07 -32.39
CA ALA A 130 -9.82 10.14 -33.35
C ALA A 130 -9.63 9.69 -34.80
#